data_3e3540c712719109765b8c9da0691c90
#
_entry.id   3e3540c712719109765b8c9da0691c90
#
_cell.length_a   1.000
_cell.length_b   1.000
_cell.length_c   1.000
_cell.angle_alpha   90.00
_cell.angle_beta   90.00
_cell.angle_gamma   90.00
#
_symmetry.space_group_name_H-M   'P 1'
#
loop_
_entity.id
_entity.type
_entity.pdbx_description
1 polymer ?
#
loop_
_entity_poly.entity_id
_entity_poly.type
_entity_poly.pdbx_seq_one_letter_code
_entity_poly.pdbx_strand_id
1 'polypeptide(L)'
;TVQDAIVARSGITGEKMELDGYKTLEAENVYTYNHQKKNMLCTMVALSQDNAEAGHEIAMQIAASAPLALTSEDLDPALVAKERVVAEEKAREEGKPEAMIARIADGRIQKYYKEVCLLQQGYCQNEKISVAEFLKGFDKELTATGFQRFTLRAE
;
A
#
# COMPACT_ATOMS: atom_id res chain seq x y z
N THR A 1 16.91 27.66 -1.43
CA THR A 1 16.53 26.39 -0.79
C THR A 1 15.05 26.06 -1.07
N VAL A 2 14.61 24.85 -0.77
CA VAL A 2 13.19 24.46 -0.87
C VAL A 2 12.33 25.34 0.05
N GLN A 3 12.83 25.64 1.25
CA GLN A 3 12.14 26.53 2.20
C GLN A 3 11.94 27.92 1.62
N ASP A 4 12.93 28.49 0.96
CA ASP A 4 12.80 29.81 0.34
C ASP A 4 11.75 29.84 -0.77
N ALA A 5 11.67 28.77 -1.57
CA ALA A 5 10.65 28.63 -2.61
C ALA A 5 9.23 28.56 -2.02
N ILE A 6 9.05 27.83 -0.90
CA ILE A 6 7.76 27.74 -0.19
C ILE A 6 7.35 29.09 0.37
N VAL A 7 8.28 29.82 1.01
CA VAL A 7 8.03 31.17 1.56
C VAL A 7 7.66 32.15 0.44
N ALA A 8 8.42 32.15 -0.67
CA ALA A 8 8.14 33.00 -1.82
C ALA A 8 6.74 32.69 -2.41
N ARG A 9 6.37 31.42 -2.53
CA ARG A 9 5.06 31.03 -3.06
C ARG A 9 3.93 31.42 -2.12
N SER A 10 4.10 31.24 -0.81
CA SER A 10 3.14 31.72 0.20
C SER A 10 2.91 33.23 0.11
N GLY A 11 3.98 34.01 -0.11
CA GLY A 11 3.89 35.45 -0.29
C GLY A 11 3.11 35.87 -1.55
N ILE A 12 3.26 35.13 -2.65
CA ILE A 12 2.55 35.40 -3.92
C ILE A 12 1.06 35.09 -3.81
N THR A 13 0.70 33.99 -3.18
CA THR A 13 -0.69 33.52 -3.05
C THR A 13 -1.45 34.16 -1.90
N GLY A 14 -0.73 34.70 -0.90
CA GLY A 14 -1.34 35.18 0.35
C GLY A 14 -1.79 34.05 1.28
N GLU A 15 -1.47 32.78 0.96
CA GLU A 15 -1.84 31.61 1.72
C GLU A 15 -0.59 30.94 2.32
N LYS A 16 -0.69 30.50 3.58
CA LYS A 16 0.38 29.72 4.19
C LYS A 16 0.53 28.39 3.50
N MET A 17 1.74 28.13 2.99
CA MET A 17 2.11 26.84 2.39
C MET A 17 3.14 26.16 3.26
N GLU A 18 3.04 24.84 3.37
CA GLU A 18 3.97 23.99 4.10
C GLU A 18 4.31 22.75 3.26
N LEU A 19 5.52 22.23 3.40
CA LEU A 19 5.91 20.96 2.84
C LEU A 19 5.53 19.85 3.82
N ASP A 20 4.53 19.05 3.48
CA ASP A 20 4.03 17.96 4.29
C ASP A 20 4.96 16.73 4.25
N GLY A 21 5.53 16.42 3.10
CA GLY A 21 6.44 15.30 2.96
C GLY A 21 7.08 15.19 1.59
N TYR A 22 8.01 14.27 1.49
CA TYR A 22 8.72 13.93 0.26
C TYR A 22 8.98 12.43 0.21
N LYS A 23 8.66 11.79 -0.90
CA LYS A 23 8.90 10.37 -1.14
C LYS A 23 9.53 10.16 -2.51
N THR A 24 10.46 9.20 -2.58
CA THR A 24 11.11 8.78 -3.81
C THR A 24 10.95 7.28 -4.03
N LEU A 25 11.00 6.88 -5.28
CA LEU A 25 11.10 5.50 -5.72
C LEU A 25 12.04 5.45 -6.91
N GLU A 26 13.17 4.75 -6.77
CA GLU A 26 14.16 4.59 -7.82
C GLU A 26 14.19 3.14 -8.29
N ALA A 27 13.92 2.92 -9.57
CA ALA A 27 13.98 1.63 -10.23
C ALA A 27 14.03 1.83 -11.75
N GLU A 28 14.36 0.79 -12.50
CA GLU A 28 14.41 0.83 -13.95
C GLU A 28 13.02 1.11 -14.57
N ASN A 29 11.97 0.50 -14.03
CA ASN A 29 10.61 0.62 -14.54
C ASN A 29 9.67 1.15 -13.44
N VAL A 30 9.42 2.47 -13.43
CA VAL A 30 8.55 3.13 -12.44
C VAL A 30 7.34 3.74 -13.15
N TYR A 31 6.16 3.49 -12.62
CA TYR A 31 4.88 4.01 -13.12
C TYR A 31 4.20 4.83 -12.04
N THR A 32 3.50 5.88 -12.45
CA THR A 32 2.85 6.82 -11.54
C THR A 32 1.36 6.94 -11.83
N TYR A 33 0.59 7.23 -10.79
CA TYR A 33 -0.83 7.53 -10.90
C TYR A 33 -1.20 8.71 -10.02
N ASN A 34 -1.93 9.66 -10.59
CA ASN A 34 -2.48 10.82 -9.89
C ASN A 34 -4.01 10.70 -9.89
N HIS A 35 -4.57 10.40 -8.73
CA HIS A 35 -5.99 10.13 -8.59
C HIS A 35 -6.85 11.34 -8.97
N GLN A 36 -7.74 11.15 -9.94
CA GLN A 36 -8.62 12.19 -10.51
C GLN A 36 -7.87 13.46 -10.98
N LYS A 37 -6.56 13.40 -11.18
CA LYS A 37 -5.70 14.53 -11.56
C LYS A 37 -5.77 15.74 -10.59
N LYS A 38 -6.13 15.48 -9.32
CA LYS A 38 -6.30 16.52 -8.29
C LYS A 38 -5.06 16.77 -7.45
N ASN A 39 -3.98 16.02 -7.65
CA ASN A 39 -2.74 16.10 -6.86
C ASN A 39 -2.93 15.92 -5.33
N MET A 40 -4.01 15.26 -4.92
CA MET A 40 -4.34 15.00 -3.52
C MET A 40 -3.91 13.59 -3.08
N LEU A 41 -3.87 12.66 -4.01
CA LEU A 41 -3.45 11.28 -3.82
C LEU A 41 -2.65 10.86 -5.04
N CYS A 42 -1.37 10.57 -4.83
CA CYS A 42 -0.45 10.13 -5.86
C CYS A 42 0.21 8.81 -5.44
N THR A 43 0.44 7.95 -6.40
CA THR A 43 1.12 6.67 -6.19
C THR A 43 2.21 6.44 -7.21
N MET A 44 3.21 5.68 -6.82
CA MET A 44 4.27 5.18 -7.69
C MET A 44 4.43 3.68 -7.45
N VAL A 45 4.70 2.94 -8.50
CA VAL A 45 5.04 1.52 -8.41
C VAL A 45 6.23 1.19 -9.30
N ALA A 46 7.13 0.40 -8.80
CA ALA A 46 8.23 -0.18 -9.55
C ALA A 46 7.89 -1.62 -9.94
N LEU A 47 8.11 -1.98 -11.19
CA LEU A 47 7.95 -3.33 -11.71
C LEU A 47 9.29 -3.92 -12.10
N SER A 48 9.41 -5.26 -12.01
CA SER A 48 10.61 -6.02 -12.40
C SER A 48 10.91 -5.97 -13.90
N GLN A 49 9.90 -5.66 -14.73
CA GLN A 49 10.01 -5.56 -16.18
C GLN A 49 9.15 -4.39 -16.68
N ASP A 50 9.46 -3.89 -17.87
CA ASP A 50 8.67 -2.83 -18.50
C ASP A 50 7.30 -3.35 -18.93
N ASN A 51 6.24 -2.81 -18.32
CA ASN A 51 4.86 -3.06 -18.70
C ASN A 51 3.97 -1.89 -18.24
N ALA A 52 3.73 -0.96 -19.13
CA ALA A 52 2.97 0.25 -18.81
C ALA A 52 1.51 -0.01 -18.42
N GLU A 53 0.87 -1.02 -19.00
CA GLU A 53 -0.51 -1.39 -18.66
C GLU A 53 -0.58 -1.94 -17.23
N ALA A 54 0.26 -2.93 -16.91
CA ALA A 54 0.35 -3.48 -15.56
C ALA A 54 0.74 -2.41 -14.54
N GLY A 55 1.71 -1.55 -14.88
CA GLY A 55 2.16 -0.46 -14.02
C GLY A 55 1.05 0.51 -13.67
N HIS A 56 0.23 0.91 -14.65
CA HIS A 56 -0.92 1.79 -14.44
C HIS A 56 -1.98 1.14 -13.53
N GLU A 57 -2.34 -0.10 -13.81
CA GLU A 57 -3.33 -0.85 -13.03
C GLU A 57 -2.89 -1.04 -11.56
N ILE A 58 -1.62 -1.38 -11.33
CA ILE A 58 -1.11 -1.54 -9.97
C ILE A 58 -0.98 -0.19 -9.25
N ALA A 59 -0.61 0.88 -9.94
CA ALA A 59 -0.61 2.22 -9.34
C ALA A 59 -2.02 2.65 -8.90
N MET A 60 -3.05 2.34 -9.67
CA MET A 60 -4.46 2.52 -9.26
C MET A 60 -4.86 1.63 -8.09
N GLN A 61 -4.44 0.35 -8.09
CA GLN A 61 -4.65 -0.58 -6.97
C GLN A 61 -4.09 0.01 -5.66
N ILE A 62 -2.86 0.53 -5.68
CA ILE A 62 -2.22 1.15 -4.52
C ILE A 62 -3.02 2.37 -4.03
N ALA A 63 -3.54 3.18 -4.94
CA ALA A 63 -4.38 4.32 -4.57
C ALA A 63 -5.67 3.88 -3.87
N ALA A 64 -6.32 2.83 -4.39
CA ALA A 64 -7.61 2.35 -3.88
C ALA A 64 -7.48 1.57 -2.57
N SER A 65 -6.49 0.69 -2.45
CA SER A 65 -6.39 -0.30 -1.37
C SER A 65 -5.40 0.08 -0.27
N ALA A 66 -4.63 1.16 -0.43
CA ALA A 66 -3.68 1.69 0.56
C ALA A 66 -2.81 0.61 1.23
N PRO A 67 -2.07 -0.24 0.49
CA PRO A 67 -1.26 -1.28 1.08
C PRO A 67 -0.17 -0.69 1.99
N LEU A 68 0.19 -1.41 3.04
CA LEU A 68 1.23 -1.02 4.00
C LEU A 68 2.61 -1.56 3.61
N ALA A 69 2.65 -2.69 2.92
CA ALA A 69 3.88 -3.36 2.51
C ALA A 69 3.69 -4.08 1.18
N LEU A 70 4.79 -4.47 0.55
CA LEU A 70 4.77 -5.24 -0.69
C LEU A 70 4.38 -6.70 -0.42
N THR A 71 5.02 -7.30 0.59
CA THR A 71 4.79 -8.67 1.06
C THR A 71 4.66 -8.70 2.58
N SER A 72 4.27 -9.86 3.13
CA SER A 72 4.22 -10.05 4.60
C SER A 72 5.59 -9.97 5.27
N GLU A 73 6.67 -10.23 4.55
CA GLU A 73 8.05 -10.15 5.05
C GLU A 73 8.51 -8.70 5.23
N ASP A 74 7.92 -7.76 4.49
CA ASP A 74 8.24 -6.33 4.53
C ASP A 74 7.43 -5.58 5.60
N LEU A 75 6.46 -6.24 6.25
CA LEU A 75 5.70 -5.63 7.34
C LEU A 75 6.56 -5.48 8.61
N ASP A 76 6.35 -4.38 9.33
CA ASP A 76 6.95 -4.20 10.65
C ASP A 76 6.51 -5.34 11.59
N PRO A 77 7.43 -6.14 12.13
CA PRO A 77 7.11 -7.22 13.07
C PRO A 77 6.34 -6.75 14.30
N ALA A 78 6.57 -5.52 14.76
CA ALA A 78 5.85 -4.94 15.89
C ALA A 78 4.37 -4.70 15.55
N LEU A 79 4.07 -4.30 14.31
CA LEU A 79 2.70 -4.12 13.82
C LEU A 79 1.97 -5.46 13.74
N VAL A 80 2.62 -6.49 13.21
CA VAL A 80 2.07 -7.85 13.11
C VAL A 80 1.82 -8.44 14.50
N ALA A 81 2.76 -8.27 15.44
CA ALA A 81 2.61 -8.72 16.82
C ALA A 81 1.42 -8.05 17.52
N LYS A 82 1.25 -6.74 17.33
CA LYS A 82 0.09 -5.99 17.86
C LYS A 82 -1.22 -6.50 17.29
N GLU A 83 -1.28 -6.71 15.97
CA GLU A 83 -2.49 -7.24 15.32
C GLU A 83 -2.83 -8.64 15.80
N ARG A 84 -1.80 -9.48 16.08
CA ARG A 84 -1.97 -10.80 16.67
C ARG A 84 -2.62 -10.73 18.05
N VAL A 85 -2.16 -9.85 18.93
CA VAL A 85 -2.76 -9.67 20.26
C VAL A 85 -4.23 -9.29 20.13
N VAL A 86 -4.56 -8.34 19.26
CA VAL A 86 -5.96 -7.94 18.99
C VAL A 86 -6.79 -9.12 18.48
N ALA A 87 -6.21 -9.95 17.59
CA ALA A 87 -6.90 -11.13 17.06
C ALA A 87 -7.20 -12.18 18.13
N GLU A 88 -6.26 -12.38 19.07
CA GLU A 88 -6.44 -13.30 20.21
C GLU A 88 -7.48 -12.78 21.20
N GLU A 89 -7.43 -11.50 21.56
CA GLU A 89 -8.41 -10.86 22.46
C GLU A 89 -9.83 -10.96 21.88
N LYS A 90 -10.01 -10.62 20.62
CA LYS A 90 -11.31 -10.77 19.94
C LYS A 90 -11.82 -12.22 19.95
N ALA A 91 -10.93 -13.20 19.77
CA ALA A 91 -11.32 -14.59 19.82
C ALA A 91 -11.78 -15.01 21.23
N ARG A 92 -11.16 -14.49 22.30
CA ARG A 92 -11.62 -14.70 23.68
C ARG A 92 -12.95 -14.04 23.97
N GLU A 93 -13.13 -12.79 23.53
CA GLU A 93 -14.42 -12.07 23.66
C GLU A 93 -15.57 -12.80 22.94
N GLU A 94 -15.29 -13.45 21.81
CA GLU A 94 -16.24 -14.30 21.09
C GLU A 94 -16.51 -15.65 21.78
N GLY A 95 -15.91 -15.91 22.92
CA GLY A 95 -16.10 -17.15 23.69
C GLY A 95 -15.48 -18.38 23.06
N LYS A 96 -14.43 -18.21 22.24
CA LYS A 96 -13.72 -19.35 21.63
C LYS A 96 -12.90 -20.12 22.67
N PRO A 97 -12.82 -21.46 22.58
CA PRO A 97 -11.98 -22.25 23.49
C PRO A 97 -10.52 -21.81 23.47
N GLU A 98 -9.89 -21.71 24.63
CA GLU A 98 -8.50 -21.24 24.75
C GLU A 98 -7.52 -22.06 23.88
N ALA A 99 -7.74 -23.39 23.78
CA ALA A 99 -6.95 -24.27 22.93
C ALA A 99 -7.02 -23.93 21.42
N MET A 100 -8.01 -23.14 20.98
CA MET A 100 -8.19 -22.73 19.58
C MET A 100 -7.76 -21.31 19.30
N ILE A 101 -7.49 -20.50 20.33
CA ILE A 101 -7.18 -19.06 20.17
C ILE A 101 -6.02 -18.83 19.24
N ALA A 102 -4.91 -19.52 19.44
CA ALA A 102 -3.71 -19.37 18.60
C ALA A 102 -4.02 -19.68 17.12
N ARG A 103 -4.74 -20.74 16.83
CA ARG A 103 -5.12 -21.14 15.47
C ARG A 103 -6.06 -20.12 14.82
N ILE A 104 -7.00 -19.57 15.58
CA ILE A 104 -7.90 -18.53 15.10
C ILE A 104 -7.13 -17.24 14.82
N ALA A 105 -6.21 -16.86 15.70
CA ALA A 105 -5.33 -15.70 15.49
C ALA A 105 -4.46 -15.88 14.24
N ASP A 106 -3.85 -17.05 14.02
CA ASP A 106 -3.10 -17.33 12.80
C ASP A 106 -3.94 -17.13 11.54
N GLY A 107 -5.18 -17.63 11.53
CA GLY A 107 -6.11 -17.42 10.42
C GLY A 107 -6.45 -15.95 10.17
N ARG A 108 -6.62 -15.16 11.25
CA ARG A 108 -6.87 -13.72 11.17
C ARG A 108 -5.65 -12.95 10.65
N ILE A 109 -4.45 -13.33 11.07
CA ILE A 109 -3.21 -12.74 10.55
C ILE A 109 -3.04 -13.04 9.06
N GLN A 110 -3.35 -14.25 8.60
CA GLN A 110 -3.34 -14.55 7.16
C GLN A 110 -4.34 -13.70 6.38
N LYS A 111 -5.49 -13.40 6.95
CA LYS A 111 -6.46 -12.48 6.36
C LYS A 111 -5.93 -11.04 6.34
N TYR A 112 -5.34 -10.60 7.44
CA TYR A 112 -4.70 -9.29 7.55
C TYR A 112 -3.61 -9.08 6.48
N TYR A 113 -2.76 -10.08 6.23
CA TYR A 113 -1.77 -9.98 5.13
C TYR A 113 -2.43 -9.76 3.76
N LYS A 114 -3.56 -10.41 3.49
CA LYS A 114 -4.32 -10.20 2.26
C LYS A 114 -4.96 -8.81 2.15
N GLU A 115 -5.17 -8.14 3.28
CA GLU A 115 -5.72 -6.79 3.32
C GLU A 115 -4.64 -5.71 3.14
N VAL A 116 -3.43 -5.93 3.70
CA VAL A 116 -2.40 -4.88 3.78
C VAL A 116 -1.16 -5.10 2.91
N CYS A 117 -0.93 -6.30 2.36
CA CYS A 117 0.22 -6.59 1.51
C CYS A 117 -0.17 -6.52 0.03
N LEU A 118 0.45 -5.62 -0.73
CA LEU A 118 0.09 -5.33 -2.12
C LEU A 118 -0.03 -6.59 -2.99
N LEU A 119 0.98 -7.46 -2.96
CA LEU A 119 1.00 -8.68 -3.80
C LEU A 119 -0.02 -9.73 -3.39
N GLN A 120 -0.50 -9.68 -2.14
CA GLN A 120 -1.49 -10.62 -1.59
C GLN A 120 -2.92 -10.07 -1.62
N GLN A 121 -3.09 -8.75 -1.82
CA GLN A 121 -4.42 -8.15 -1.96
C GLN A 121 -5.18 -8.73 -3.14
N GLY A 122 -6.51 -8.81 -3.04
CA GLY A 122 -7.37 -9.03 -4.20
C GLY A 122 -7.24 -7.88 -5.20
N TYR A 123 -7.14 -8.20 -6.47
CA TYR A 123 -7.07 -7.20 -7.52
C TYR A 123 -8.40 -6.42 -7.60
N CYS A 124 -8.37 -5.10 -7.55
CA CYS A 124 -9.56 -4.25 -7.36
C CYS A 124 -10.64 -4.42 -8.45
N GLN A 125 -10.28 -4.84 -9.66
CA GLN A 125 -11.24 -5.12 -10.72
C GLN A 125 -11.68 -6.60 -10.76
N ASN A 126 -10.96 -7.49 -10.06
CA ASN A 126 -11.30 -8.90 -9.95
C ASN A 126 -10.74 -9.49 -8.65
N GLU A 127 -11.47 -9.37 -7.57
CA GLU A 127 -11.07 -9.85 -6.23
C GLU A 127 -10.86 -11.37 -6.13
N LYS A 128 -11.19 -12.14 -7.18
CA LYS A 128 -10.96 -13.59 -7.22
C LYS A 128 -9.50 -13.96 -7.44
N ILE A 129 -8.70 -13.02 -7.93
CA ILE A 129 -7.27 -13.20 -8.13
C ILE A 129 -6.50 -12.18 -7.29
N SER A 130 -5.32 -12.54 -6.85
CA SER A 130 -4.42 -11.61 -6.18
C SER A 130 -3.72 -10.68 -7.17
N VAL A 131 -3.19 -9.57 -6.65
CA VAL A 131 -2.33 -8.67 -7.45
C VAL A 131 -1.15 -9.43 -8.06
N ALA A 132 -0.54 -10.36 -7.31
CA ALA A 132 0.55 -11.19 -7.82
C ALA A 132 0.10 -12.07 -9.00
N GLU A 133 -1.09 -12.67 -8.92
CA GLU A 133 -1.66 -13.47 -10.02
C GLU A 133 -2.01 -12.61 -11.23
N PHE A 134 -2.54 -11.41 -11.01
CA PHE A 134 -2.80 -10.45 -12.08
C PHE A 134 -1.52 -10.11 -12.85
N LEU A 135 -0.42 -9.80 -12.16
CA LEU A 135 0.87 -9.50 -12.77
C LEU A 135 1.42 -10.70 -13.56
N LYS A 136 1.35 -11.91 -13.00
CA LYS A 136 1.76 -13.14 -13.67
C LYS A 136 0.94 -13.47 -14.92
N GLY A 137 -0.24 -12.88 -15.06
CA GLY A 137 -1.04 -12.98 -16.27
C GLY A 137 -0.40 -12.30 -17.50
N PHE A 138 0.45 -11.28 -17.29
CA PHE A 138 1.23 -10.64 -18.36
C PHE A 138 2.53 -11.42 -18.64
N ASP A 139 3.29 -11.71 -17.60
CA ASP A 139 4.53 -12.48 -17.68
C ASP A 139 4.80 -13.17 -16.35
N LYS A 140 5.34 -14.41 -16.38
CA LYS A 140 5.59 -15.23 -15.18
C LYS A 140 6.57 -14.60 -14.19
N GLU A 141 7.51 -13.80 -14.71
CA GLU A 141 8.55 -13.13 -13.94
C GLU A 141 8.17 -11.68 -13.56
N LEU A 142 7.01 -11.19 -14.05
CA LEU A 142 6.56 -9.85 -13.74
C LEU A 142 6.05 -9.77 -12.30
N THR A 143 6.64 -8.86 -11.53
CA THR A 143 6.23 -8.57 -10.16
C THR A 143 6.44 -7.09 -9.83
N ALA A 144 5.77 -6.61 -8.79
CA ALA A 144 6.07 -5.31 -8.20
C ALA A 144 7.27 -5.46 -7.25
N THR A 145 8.21 -4.53 -7.32
CA THR A 145 9.46 -4.51 -6.54
C THR A 145 9.49 -3.41 -5.49
N GLY A 146 8.59 -2.44 -5.58
CA GLY A 146 8.46 -1.36 -4.62
C GLY A 146 7.30 -0.45 -4.97
N PHE A 147 6.83 0.33 -4.02
CA PHE A 147 5.80 1.33 -4.25
C PHE A 147 5.89 2.47 -3.24
N GLN A 148 5.26 3.60 -3.58
CA GLN A 148 5.02 4.71 -2.68
C GLN A 148 3.58 5.20 -2.88
N ARG A 149 2.93 5.57 -1.78
CA ARG A 149 1.64 6.24 -1.77
C ARG A 149 1.76 7.51 -0.95
N PHE A 150 1.26 8.60 -1.49
CA PHE A 150 1.24 9.89 -0.81
C PHE A 150 -0.15 10.52 -0.93
N THR A 151 -0.73 10.89 0.20
CA THR A 151 -2.00 11.59 0.27
C THR A 151 -1.88 12.84 1.14
N LEU A 152 -2.53 13.93 0.73
CA LEU A 152 -2.66 15.15 1.54
C LEU A 152 -3.85 15.10 2.49
N ARG A 153 -4.68 14.05 2.42
CA ARG A 153 -5.79 13.85 3.34
C ARG A 153 -5.36 12.97 4.50
N ALA A 154 -5.70 13.35 5.72
CA ALA A 154 -5.64 12.45 6.86
C ALA A 154 -6.60 11.28 6.60
N GLU A 155 -6.11 10.07 6.79
CA GLU A 155 -6.89 8.82 6.71
C GLU A 155 -7.39 8.42 8.08
#